data_7ac6db9ebea852123e2e25aa53fb7455
#
_entry.id   7ac6db9ebea852123e2e25aa53fb7455
#
_cell.length_a   1.000
_cell.length_b   1.000
_cell.length_c   1.000
_cell.angle_alpha   90.00
_cell.angle_beta   90.00
_cell.angle_gamma   90.00
#
_symmetry.space_group_name_H-M   'P 1'
#
loop_
_entity.id
_entity.type
_entity.pdbx_description
1 polymer ?
#
loop_
_entity_poly.entity_id
_entity_poly.type
_entity_poly.pdbx_seq_one_letter_code
_entity_poly.pdbx_strand_id
1 'polypeptide(L)'
;MSHAPTGAERAAFHQMKDGTAEDWAIIGRHFQPLAEGLTDRVLAHLKLLAGDHGGFAVDRLTHSLQTATLALEDGRDEDYVVCALVHDVGDVLAPINHPEIGAAIVRPYVSEKLHWILAHHGIFQGYYFWHHIGLDRNARDAYRDHPHFEACACLLYTSPSPRDQRGSRMPSSA
;
A
#
# COMPACT_ATOMS: atom_id res chain seq x y z
N MET A 1 -9.35 19.03 8.32
CA MET A 1 -8.23 19.99 8.13
C MET A 1 -7.87 20.51 9.52
N SER A 2 -6.86 19.90 10.14
CA SER A 2 -6.35 20.38 11.44
C SER A 2 -5.46 21.59 11.16
N HIS A 3 -5.91 22.75 11.57
CA HIS A 3 -5.06 23.96 11.56
C HIS A 3 -3.93 23.75 12.56
N ALA A 4 -2.69 23.82 12.08
CA ALA A 4 -1.55 23.97 12.97
C ALA A 4 -1.78 25.22 13.84
N PRO A 5 -1.51 25.18 15.15
CA PRO A 5 -1.67 26.35 16.00
C PRO A 5 -0.79 27.49 15.48
N THR A 6 -1.40 28.61 15.13
CA THR A 6 -0.74 29.84 14.77
C THR A 6 0.03 30.31 16.00
N GLY A 7 1.37 30.26 15.95
CA GLY A 7 2.25 30.62 17.06
C GLY A 7 3.06 29.45 17.64
N ALA A 8 3.07 28.28 17.01
CA ALA A 8 3.89 27.15 17.45
C ALA A 8 5.38 27.52 17.39
N GLU A 9 6.08 27.28 18.49
CA GLU A 9 7.52 27.40 18.62
C GLU A 9 8.22 26.64 17.49
N ARG A 10 9.23 27.23 16.87
CA ARG A 10 9.97 26.66 15.73
C ARG A 10 11.46 26.71 15.99
N ALA A 11 12.18 25.71 15.51
CA ALA A 11 13.64 25.75 15.46
C ALA A 11 14.13 26.94 14.64
N ALA A 12 15.23 27.58 15.07
CA ALA A 12 15.75 28.83 14.50
C ALA A 12 16.82 28.60 13.42
N PHE A 13 17.42 27.42 13.33
CA PHE A 13 18.50 27.13 12.39
C PHE A 13 18.04 27.02 10.93
N HIS A 14 18.93 27.39 10.00
CA HIS A 14 18.73 27.24 8.55
C HIS A 14 19.63 26.17 7.92
N GLN A 15 20.65 25.73 8.63
CA GLN A 15 21.55 24.64 8.22
C GLN A 15 21.58 23.58 9.33
N MET A 16 21.53 22.32 8.95
CA MET A 16 21.45 21.20 9.91
C MET A 16 22.58 21.20 10.94
N LYS A 17 23.80 21.64 10.55
CA LYS A 17 24.97 21.71 11.42
C LYS A 17 24.83 22.76 12.54
N ASP A 18 23.94 23.73 12.39
CA ASP A 18 23.76 24.86 13.32
C ASP A 18 22.64 24.59 14.34
N GLY A 19 21.94 23.43 14.22
CA GLY A 19 20.86 23.03 15.12
C GLY A 19 21.37 22.72 16.53
N THR A 20 20.76 23.34 17.52
CA THR A 20 21.03 23.12 18.95
C THR A 20 20.18 21.98 19.53
N ALA A 21 20.50 21.49 20.71
CA ALA A 21 19.69 20.49 21.42
C ALA A 21 18.25 20.98 21.67
N GLU A 22 18.08 22.29 21.92
CA GLU A 22 16.78 22.91 22.12
C GLU A 22 15.94 22.91 20.82
N ASP A 23 16.56 23.27 19.69
CA ASP A 23 15.92 23.20 18.38
C ASP A 23 15.43 21.76 18.07
N TRP A 24 16.26 20.76 18.35
CA TRP A 24 15.89 19.36 18.15
C TRP A 24 14.79 18.88 19.09
N ALA A 25 14.73 19.39 20.32
CA ALA A 25 13.62 19.13 21.23
C ALA A 25 12.30 19.74 20.72
N ILE A 26 12.35 20.94 20.12
CA ILE A 26 11.20 21.57 19.47
C ILE A 26 10.72 20.70 18.31
N ILE A 27 11.63 20.30 17.42
CA ILE A 27 11.32 19.44 16.26
C ILE A 27 10.70 18.12 16.72
N GLY A 28 11.26 17.48 17.75
CA GLY A 28 10.74 16.22 18.31
C GLY A 28 9.30 16.33 18.79
N ARG A 29 8.96 17.42 19.49
CA ARG A 29 7.57 17.67 19.94
C ARG A 29 6.58 17.78 18.79
N HIS A 30 7.00 18.31 17.63
CA HIS A 30 6.15 18.41 16.44
C HIS A 30 6.13 17.11 15.61
N PHE A 31 7.22 16.35 15.63
CA PHE A 31 7.34 15.11 14.86
C PHE A 31 6.43 14.00 15.41
N GLN A 32 6.28 13.90 16.72
CA GLN A 32 5.50 12.82 17.34
C GLN A 32 4.02 12.84 16.89
N PRO A 33 3.26 13.95 16.97
CA PRO A 33 1.89 13.99 16.47
C PRO A 33 1.79 13.75 14.96
N LEU A 34 2.83 14.16 14.20
CA LEU A 34 2.92 13.86 12.77
C LEU A 34 3.03 12.35 12.53
N ALA A 35 3.88 11.66 13.29
CA ALA A 35 4.03 10.21 13.18
C ALA A 35 2.75 9.47 13.56
N GLU A 36 2.12 9.85 14.69
CA GLU A 36 0.86 9.28 15.17
C GLU A 36 -0.29 9.43 14.18
N GLY A 37 -0.35 10.54 13.43
CA GLY A 37 -1.36 10.78 12.39
C GLY A 37 -1.12 10.04 11.07
N LEU A 38 -0.23 9.04 10.99
CA LEU A 38 0.07 8.31 9.77
C LEU A 38 -1.16 7.62 9.19
N THR A 39 -1.93 6.93 10.01
CA THR A 39 -3.13 6.18 9.58
C THR A 39 -4.12 7.07 8.85
N ASP A 40 -4.45 8.23 9.40
CA ASP A 40 -5.38 9.18 8.78
C ASP A 40 -4.88 9.66 7.42
N ARG A 41 -3.56 9.91 7.30
CA ARG A 41 -2.96 10.32 6.03
C ARG A 41 -2.98 9.22 4.99
N VAL A 42 -2.68 7.98 5.37
CA VAL A 42 -2.74 6.82 4.46
C VAL A 42 -4.16 6.60 3.99
N LEU A 43 -5.17 6.65 4.88
CA LEU A 43 -6.57 6.51 4.52
C LEU A 43 -7.07 7.66 3.64
N ALA A 44 -6.62 8.89 3.90
CA ALA A 44 -6.92 10.03 3.04
C ALA A 44 -6.30 9.86 1.64
N HIS A 45 -5.07 9.34 1.56
CA HIS A 45 -4.38 9.08 0.31
C HIS A 45 -5.04 7.94 -0.47
N LEU A 46 -5.44 6.85 0.20
CA LEU A 46 -6.16 5.72 -0.40
C LEU A 46 -7.45 6.19 -1.13
N LYS A 47 -8.14 7.18 -0.59
CA LYS A 47 -9.35 7.75 -1.23
C LYS A 47 -9.09 8.43 -2.56
N LEU A 48 -7.83 8.80 -2.87
CA LEU A 48 -7.46 9.36 -4.18
C LEU A 48 -7.50 8.33 -5.30
N LEU A 49 -7.55 7.03 -4.97
CA LEU A 49 -7.74 5.94 -5.93
C LEU A 49 -9.18 5.83 -6.45
N ALA A 50 -10.14 6.54 -5.83
CA ALA A 50 -11.54 6.52 -6.24
C ALA A 50 -11.73 7.15 -7.61
N GLY A 51 -12.51 6.49 -8.47
CA GLY A 51 -12.85 6.98 -9.82
C GLY A 51 -11.75 6.78 -10.88
N ASP A 52 -10.55 6.35 -10.50
CA ASP A 52 -9.51 5.98 -11.45
C ASP A 52 -9.59 4.49 -11.77
N HIS A 53 -10.16 4.18 -12.94
CA HIS A 53 -10.32 2.82 -13.41
C HIS A 53 -9.05 2.25 -14.06
N GLY A 54 -8.12 3.08 -14.56
CA GLY A 54 -6.94 2.61 -15.27
C GLY A 54 -7.24 1.63 -16.43
N GLY A 55 -8.48 1.66 -16.97
CA GLY A 55 -8.97 0.71 -17.97
C GLY A 55 -9.58 -0.58 -17.41
N PHE A 56 -9.63 -0.78 -16.09
CA PHE A 56 -10.24 -1.93 -15.44
C PHE A 56 -11.75 -1.76 -15.23
N ALA A 57 -12.43 -2.87 -14.91
CA ALA A 57 -13.88 -2.88 -14.70
C ALA A 57 -14.33 -2.12 -13.45
N VAL A 58 -13.46 -2.04 -12.42
CA VAL A 58 -13.67 -1.30 -11.18
C VAL A 58 -12.56 -0.28 -11.00
N ASP A 59 -12.81 0.76 -10.21
CA ASP A 59 -11.76 1.69 -9.83
C ASP A 59 -10.78 1.07 -8.82
N ARG A 60 -9.62 1.69 -8.68
CA ARG A 60 -8.53 1.16 -7.83
C ARG A 60 -8.87 1.14 -6.35
N LEU A 61 -9.70 2.07 -5.87
CA LEU A 61 -10.18 2.02 -4.48
C LEU A 61 -11.10 0.83 -4.26
N THR A 62 -12.03 0.59 -5.17
CA THR A 62 -12.92 -0.57 -5.13
C THR A 62 -12.11 -1.87 -5.18
N HIS A 63 -11.09 -1.95 -6.05
CA HIS A 63 -10.17 -3.09 -6.11
C HIS A 63 -9.46 -3.33 -4.77
N SER A 64 -8.90 -2.29 -4.16
CA SER A 64 -8.22 -2.38 -2.86
C SER A 64 -9.16 -2.87 -1.75
N LEU A 65 -10.40 -2.36 -1.72
CA LEU A 65 -11.42 -2.78 -0.75
C LEU A 65 -11.84 -4.25 -0.98
N GLN A 66 -12.01 -4.67 -2.23
CA GLN A 66 -12.33 -6.07 -2.56
C GLN A 66 -11.20 -7.01 -2.15
N THR A 67 -9.93 -6.64 -2.43
CA THR A 67 -8.76 -7.43 -2.05
C THR A 67 -8.67 -7.61 -0.53
N ALA A 68 -8.88 -6.53 0.24
CA ALA A 68 -8.91 -6.59 1.69
C ALA A 68 -10.07 -7.42 2.24
N THR A 69 -11.26 -7.30 1.62
CA THR A 69 -12.45 -8.08 2.01
C THR A 69 -12.22 -9.58 1.81
N LEU A 70 -11.66 -9.98 0.67
CA LEU A 70 -11.34 -11.37 0.40
C LEU A 70 -10.28 -11.92 1.37
N ALA A 71 -9.27 -11.12 1.71
CA ALA A 71 -8.28 -11.50 2.71
C ALA A 71 -8.93 -11.74 4.08
N LEU A 72 -9.87 -10.88 4.49
CA LEU A 72 -10.63 -11.02 5.73
C LEU A 72 -11.51 -12.29 5.71
N GLU A 73 -12.24 -12.53 4.62
CA GLU A 73 -13.09 -13.71 4.44
C GLU A 73 -12.29 -15.03 4.42
N ASP A 74 -11.04 -14.98 3.91
CA ASP A 74 -10.08 -16.09 3.94
C ASP A 74 -9.44 -16.32 5.32
N GLY A 75 -9.82 -15.52 6.32
CA GLY A 75 -9.35 -15.64 7.71
C GLY A 75 -7.90 -15.22 7.91
N ARG A 76 -7.38 -14.31 7.06
CA ARG A 76 -6.03 -13.75 7.22
C ARG A 76 -5.97 -12.83 8.43
N ASP A 77 -4.78 -12.71 9.01
CA ASP A 77 -4.54 -11.80 10.13
C ASP A 77 -4.69 -10.32 9.72
N GLU A 78 -4.78 -9.45 10.70
CA GLU A 78 -5.01 -8.01 10.51
C GLU A 78 -3.90 -7.37 9.67
N ASP A 79 -2.65 -7.71 9.90
CA ASP A 79 -1.51 -7.17 9.16
C ASP A 79 -1.61 -7.49 7.66
N TYR A 80 -2.05 -8.73 7.34
CA TYR A 80 -2.26 -9.13 5.96
C TYR A 80 -3.42 -8.37 5.31
N VAL A 81 -4.54 -8.19 6.02
CA VAL A 81 -5.70 -7.43 5.53
C VAL A 81 -5.33 -5.97 5.27
N VAL A 82 -4.55 -5.35 6.17
CA VAL A 82 -4.03 -3.99 5.97
C VAL A 82 -3.11 -3.93 4.75
N CYS A 83 -2.19 -4.88 4.59
CA CYS A 83 -1.34 -4.96 3.40
C CYS A 83 -2.17 -5.08 2.11
N ALA A 84 -3.21 -5.91 2.12
CA ALA A 84 -4.12 -6.08 0.99
C ALA A 84 -4.88 -4.80 0.67
N LEU A 85 -5.30 -4.03 1.68
CA LEU A 85 -5.98 -2.74 1.50
C LEU A 85 -5.07 -1.68 0.86
N VAL A 86 -3.80 -1.64 1.23
CA VAL A 86 -2.88 -0.56 0.83
C VAL A 86 -1.92 -0.96 -0.29
N HIS A 87 -2.06 -2.15 -0.90
CA HIS A 87 -1.08 -2.64 -1.87
C HIS A 87 -0.87 -1.70 -3.05
N ASP A 88 -1.93 -1.07 -3.53
CA ASP A 88 -1.93 -0.12 -4.65
C ASP A 88 -1.93 1.35 -4.22
N VAL A 89 -1.74 1.65 -2.93
CA VAL A 89 -1.78 3.03 -2.42
C VAL A 89 -0.76 3.97 -3.10
N GLY A 90 0.30 3.40 -3.66
CA GLY A 90 1.32 4.12 -4.41
C GLY A 90 0.95 4.50 -5.84
N ASP A 91 -0.12 3.98 -6.41
CA ASP A 91 -0.46 4.15 -7.82
C ASP A 91 -0.63 5.61 -8.25
N VAL A 92 -1.24 6.45 -7.42
CA VAL A 92 -1.41 7.88 -7.70
C VAL A 92 -0.11 8.69 -7.58
N LEU A 93 0.93 8.12 -6.98
CA LEU A 93 2.25 8.75 -6.81
C LEU A 93 3.22 8.31 -7.89
N ALA A 94 3.33 7.00 -8.12
CA ALA A 94 4.27 6.42 -9.07
C ALA A 94 3.77 5.04 -9.55
N PRO A 95 2.95 5.01 -10.61
CA PRO A 95 2.29 3.78 -11.10
C PRO A 95 3.26 2.65 -11.47
N ILE A 96 4.49 3.00 -11.89
CA ILE A 96 5.47 1.99 -12.36
C ILE A 96 6.08 1.22 -11.19
N ASN A 97 6.29 1.86 -10.06
CA ASN A 97 6.87 1.25 -8.86
C ASN A 97 5.98 1.38 -7.62
N HIS A 98 4.65 1.46 -7.82
CA HIS A 98 3.69 1.53 -6.72
C HIS A 98 3.84 0.41 -5.66
N PRO A 99 4.25 -0.84 -6.02
CA PRO A 99 4.44 -1.88 -5.03
C PRO A 99 5.48 -1.52 -3.97
N GLU A 100 6.59 -0.91 -4.41
CA GLU A 100 7.66 -0.48 -3.51
C GLU A 100 7.20 0.65 -2.57
N ILE A 101 6.35 1.56 -3.07
CA ILE A 101 5.80 2.67 -2.26
C ILE A 101 4.87 2.11 -1.17
N GLY A 102 3.92 1.26 -1.52
CA GLY A 102 3.04 0.60 -0.56
C GLY A 102 3.84 -0.17 0.50
N ALA A 103 4.81 -0.96 0.07
CA ALA A 103 5.69 -1.72 0.95
C ALA A 103 6.51 -0.81 1.89
N ALA A 104 7.05 0.31 1.40
CA ALA A 104 7.83 1.24 2.21
C ALA A 104 6.99 1.89 3.33
N ILE A 105 5.73 2.21 3.06
CA ILE A 105 4.82 2.80 4.04
C ILE A 105 4.57 1.84 5.21
N VAL A 106 4.33 0.55 4.93
CA VAL A 106 3.99 -0.42 5.98
C VAL A 106 5.20 -1.11 6.61
N ARG A 107 6.39 -0.98 6.04
CA ARG A 107 7.61 -1.69 6.48
C ARG A 107 7.87 -1.66 7.99
N PRO A 108 7.69 -0.54 8.72
CA PRO A 108 7.94 -0.51 10.17
C PRO A 108 6.93 -1.30 11.01
N TYR A 109 5.81 -1.72 10.43
CA TYR A 109 4.63 -2.21 11.14
C TYR A 109 4.29 -3.67 10.84
N VAL A 110 4.87 -4.26 9.79
CA VAL A 110 4.55 -5.61 9.34
C VAL A 110 5.77 -6.51 9.31
N SER A 111 5.55 -7.83 9.23
CA SER A 111 6.63 -8.81 9.11
C SER A 111 7.42 -8.63 7.81
N GLU A 112 8.68 -9.09 7.80
CA GLU A 112 9.52 -9.13 6.59
C GLU A 112 8.84 -9.88 5.44
N LYS A 113 8.12 -10.96 5.76
CA LYS A 113 7.34 -11.73 4.79
C LYS A 113 6.28 -10.86 4.11
N LEU A 114 5.45 -10.14 4.87
CA LEU A 114 4.40 -9.30 4.31
C LEU A 114 4.96 -8.12 3.53
N HIS A 115 6.01 -7.48 4.06
CA HIS A 115 6.72 -6.43 3.34
C HIS A 115 7.25 -6.92 1.98
N TRP A 116 7.90 -8.11 1.95
CA TRP A 116 8.43 -8.67 0.72
C TRP A 116 7.33 -8.99 -0.29
N ILE A 117 6.23 -9.60 0.15
CA ILE A 117 5.07 -9.91 -0.68
C ILE A 117 4.52 -8.62 -1.30
N LEU A 118 4.36 -7.58 -0.50
CA LEU A 118 3.83 -6.30 -0.96
C LEU A 118 4.76 -5.64 -1.98
N ALA A 119 6.08 -5.65 -1.74
CA ALA A 119 7.05 -5.08 -2.66
C ALA A 119 7.12 -5.81 -4.01
N HIS A 120 6.75 -7.08 -4.07
CA HIS A 120 6.88 -7.91 -5.28
C HIS A 120 5.54 -8.26 -5.93
N HIS A 121 4.39 -7.82 -5.37
CA HIS A 121 3.09 -8.23 -5.90
C HIS A 121 2.93 -7.92 -7.41
N GLY A 122 3.42 -6.79 -7.89
CA GLY A 122 3.32 -6.40 -9.28
C GLY A 122 4.02 -7.36 -10.25
N ILE A 123 5.26 -7.80 -9.95
CA ILE A 123 5.98 -8.75 -10.80
C ILE A 123 5.33 -10.14 -10.78
N PHE A 124 4.71 -10.52 -9.65
CA PHE A 124 3.97 -11.77 -9.56
C PHE A 124 2.63 -11.69 -10.31
N GLN A 125 1.91 -10.56 -10.23
CA GLN A 125 0.70 -10.31 -11.03
C GLN A 125 1.02 -10.32 -12.53
N GLY A 126 2.17 -9.84 -12.94
CA GLY A 126 2.66 -9.86 -14.31
C GLY A 126 2.57 -11.24 -14.97
N TYR A 127 2.66 -12.33 -14.21
CA TYR A 127 2.47 -13.71 -14.70
C TYR A 127 1.15 -13.88 -15.46
N TYR A 128 0.09 -13.18 -15.10
CA TYR A 128 -1.23 -13.33 -15.68
C TYR A 128 -1.46 -12.49 -16.93
N PHE A 129 -0.74 -11.36 -17.10
CA PHE A 129 -1.05 -10.43 -18.18
C PHE A 129 0.16 -9.91 -19.00
N TRP A 130 1.39 -10.02 -18.50
CA TRP A 130 2.56 -9.45 -19.17
C TRP A 130 2.78 -9.99 -20.57
N HIS A 131 2.48 -11.27 -20.84
CA HIS A 131 2.57 -11.83 -22.17
C HIS A 131 1.61 -11.18 -23.19
N HIS A 132 0.51 -10.58 -22.74
CA HIS A 132 -0.43 -9.84 -23.60
C HIS A 132 0.10 -8.47 -24.01
N ILE A 133 1.08 -7.93 -23.32
CA ILE A 133 1.70 -6.62 -23.58
C ILE A 133 3.18 -6.74 -24.00
N GLY A 134 3.62 -7.95 -24.37
CA GLY A 134 4.97 -8.21 -24.87
C GLY A 134 6.06 -8.27 -23.82
N LEU A 135 5.71 -8.41 -22.54
CA LEU A 135 6.65 -8.58 -21.43
C LEU A 135 6.77 -10.05 -21.01
N ASP A 136 7.85 -10.39 -20.31
CA ASP A 136 8.09 -11.75 -19.84
C ASP A 136 7.21 -12.07 -18.63
N ARG A 137 6.20 -12.92 -18.81
CA ARG A 137 5.33 -13.39 -17.73
C ARG A 137 6.06 -14.20 -16.66
N ASN A 138 7.22 -14.78 -16.99
CA ASN A 138 7.99 -15.62 -16.07
C ASN A 138 9.03 -14.81 -15.28
N ALA A 139 9.06 -13.48 -15.39
CA ALA A 139 10.01 -12.64 -14.68
C ALA A 139 10.05 -12.89 -13.16
N ARG A 140 8.93 -13.30 -12.55
CA ARG A 140 8.88 -13.73 -11.14
C ARG A 140 9.77 -14.93 -10.82
N ASP A 141 10.14 -15.75 -11.81
CA ASP A 141 10.97 -16.95 -11.62
C ASP A 141 12.39 -16.61 -11.16
N ALA A 142 12.84 -15.37 -11.34
CA ALA A 142 14.08 -14.86 -10.75
C ALA A 142 14.10 -14.94 -9.21
N TYR A 143 12.92 -15.03 -8.59
CA TYR A 143 12.74 -15.12 -7.13
C TYR A 143 12.38 -16.52 -6.64
N ARG A 144 12.46 -17.55 -7.49
CA ARG A 144 11.98 -18.92 -7.21
C ARG A 144 12.59 -19.52 -5.94
N ASP A 145 13.84 -19.21 -5.64
CA ASP A 145 14.54 -19.69 -4.45
C ASP A 145 14.30 -18.83 -3.19
N HIS A 146 13.51 -17.75 -3.30
CA HIS A 146 13.23 -16.89 -2.17
C HIS A 146 12.20 -17.56 -1.22
N PRO A 147 12.42 -17.54 0.12
CA PRO A 147 11.56 -18.23 1.09
C PRO A 147 10.10 -17.78 1.07
N HIS A 148 9.80 -16.61 0.52
CA HIS A 148 8.44 -16.07 0.43
C HIS A 148 7.83 -16.18 -0.96
N PHE A 149 8.50 -16.85 -1.91
CA PHE A 149 8.01 -17.01 -3.29
C PHE A 149 6.61 -17.62 -3.35
N GLU A 150 6.43 -18.79 -2.74
CA GLU A 150 5.15 -19.51 -2.74
C GLU A 150 4.04 -18.69 -2.07
N ALA A 151 4.36 -18.01 -0.96
CA ALA A 151 3.39 -17.17 -0.27
C ALA A 151 2.93 -15.98 -1.15
N CYS A 152 3.83 -15.37 -1.92
CA CYS A 152 3.48 -14.31 -2.85
C CYS A 152 2.69 -14.85 -4.06
N ALA A 153 3.04 -16.03 -4.58
CA ALA A 153 2.31 -16.66 -5.66
C ALA A 153 0.87 -17.01 -5.24
N CYS A 154 0.66 -17.49 -4.01
CA CYS A 154 -0.66 -17.80 -3.46
C CYS A 154 -1.52 -16.56 -3.23
N LEU A 155 -0.93 -15.42 -2.85
CA LEU A 155 -1.66 -14.16 -2.64
C LEU A 155 -2.48 -13.76 -3.87
N LEU A 156 -1.96 -14.03 -5.05
CA LEU A 156 -2.57 -13.64 -6.31
C LEU A 156 -3.81 -14.48 -6.68
N TYR A 157 -3.97 -15.66 -6.08
CA TYR A 157 -5.20 -16.46 -6.25
C TYR A 157 -6.38 -15.89 -5.44
N THR A 158 -6.10 -15.12 -4.40
CA THR A 158 -7.11 -14.46 -3.54
C THR A 158 -7.36 -13.01 -3.94
N SER A 159 -6.51 -12.42 -4.78
CA SER A 159 -6.76 -11.09 -5.34
C SER A 159 -7.76 -11.18 -6.50
N PRO A 160 -8.89 -10.47 -6.46
CA PRO A 160 -9.88 -10.58 -7.53
C PRO A 160 -9.27 -10.11 -8.83
N SER A 161 -9.11 -11.05 -9.77
CA SER A 161 -8.87 -10.67 -11.16
C SER A 161 -10.11 -9.94 -11.67
N PRO A 162 -9.99 -8.94 -12.56
CA PRO A 162 -11.13 -8.31 -13.23
C PRO A 162 -12.08 -9.32 -13.91
N ARG A 163 -11.65 -10.56 -14.13
CA ARG A 163 -12.45 -11.65 -14.69
C ARG A 163 -13.33 -12.35 -13.65
N ASP A 164 -12.97 -12.35 -12.38
CA ASP A 164 -13.70 -13.08 -11.32
C ASP A 164 -14.87 -12.28 -10.74
N GLN A 165 -14.98 -10.99 -11.10
CA GLN A 165 -15.99 -10.07 -10.60
C GLN A 165 -17.42 -10.30 -11.16
N ARG A 166 -17.63 -11.28 -12.02
CA ARG A 166 -18.97 -11.60 -12.57
C ARG A 166 -19.92 -12.27 -11.59
N GLY A 167 -19.47 -12.61 -10.38
CA GLY A 167 -20.23 -13.41 -9.39
C GLY A 167 -20.53 -12.74 -8.05
N SER A 168 -19.85 -11.67 -7.67
CA SER A 168 -20.03 -11.06 -6.34
C SER A 168 -21.18 -10.04 -6.35
N ARG A 169 -22.43 -10.53 -6.18
CA ARG A 169 -23.54 -9.67 -5.78
C ARG A 169 -23.32 -9.29 -4.33
N MET A 170 -23.18 -7.99 -4.08
CA MET A 170 -23.34 -7.44 -2.73
C MET A 170 -24.66 -7.92 -2.14
N PRO A 171 -24.73 -8.37 -0.87
CA PRO A 171 -26.01 -8.61 -0.22
C PRO A 171 -26.77 -7.29 -0.19
N SER A 172 -27.97 -7.25 -0.77
CA SER A 172 -28.86 -6.11 -0.63
C SER A 172 -29.26 -6.02 0.85
N SER A 173 -28.94 -4.90 1.47
CA SER A 173 -29.44 -4.54 2.78
C SER A 173 -30.97 -4.52 2.74
N ALA A 174 -31.61 -5.43 3.49
CA ALA A 174 -32.98 -5.34 3.93
C ALA A 174 -33.05 -4.52 5.20
#